data_7813d59a57036ee82a2279db324d131a
#
_entry.id   7813d59a57036ee82a2279db324d131a
#
_cell.length_a   1.000
_cell.length_b   1.000
_cell.length_c   1.000
_cell.angle_alpha   90.00
_cell.angle_beta   90.00
_cell.angle_gamma   90.00
#
_symmetry.space_group_name_H-M   'P 1'
#
loop_
_entity.id
_entity.type
_entity.pdbx_description
1 polymer ?
#
loop_
_entity_poly.entity_id
_entity_poly.type
_entity_poly.pdbx_seq_one_letter_code
_entity_poly.pdbx_strand_id
1 'polypeptide(L)'
;MVHSPIMTEILALIPARGGSKGIPRKNIRNFAGYPLIAWSIAAAKQSQLVTRVIVSTDDEEIAAVARELGAETPFLRPAEFAQDKTTDLPVFEHALQWLEHNEGYLPEMVIQLRPTSPIRPKNMLDHAIRILQEHSDADCVRGVVPAGQNPFKMWRFDGEDKPMRQLLEVDGIAEPYNAPRQILPQVYWQTGHIDAIRVSTIKTKRSLTGDVIYPLVIDPRYTVDIDNLSDWAKYEALANSGLEMVTPGTIKRSMPQKIEMVICDFDGVITDNRVWVDEDGHETVAAYRSDSVRVKDLRAIGIDVMILSSEPNRVVEARARKMGVEAIHGIALHDKGRVMREVLAQKNIKAENVIFVGNDINDLPCFEVAGWAVAVADAYPVVIHAADYVLNKPGGHGALRELCDLILESDVSRRRMA
;
A
#
# COMPACT_ATOMS: atom_id res chain seq x y z
N MET A 1 -25.56 -21.50 25.38
CA MET A 1 -24.79 -20.28 25.13
C MET A 1 -23.68 -20.66 24.17
N VAL A 2 -23.80 -20.28 22.90
CA VAL A 2 -22.74 -20.52 21.91
C VAL A 2 -21.69 -19.45 22.20
N HIS A 3 -20.53 -19.85 22.74
CA HIS A 3 -19.39 -18.98 22.86
C HIS A 3 -18.95 -18.65 21.43
N SER A 4 -19.15 -17.39 21.00
CA SER A 4 -18.43 -16.89 19.82
C SER A 4 -16.92 -17.11 20.06
N PRO A 5 -16.16 -17.65 19.12
CA PRO A 5 -14.72 -17.76 19.30
C PRO A 5 -14.18 -16.35 19.56
N ILE A 6 -13.49 -16.17 20.67
CA ILE A 6 -12.75 -14.95 20.97
C ILE A 6 -11.71 -14.84 19.84
N MET A 7 -11.91 -13.88 18.93
CA MET A 7 -10.93 -13.65 17.87
C MET A 7 -9.62 -13.21 18.53
N THR A 8 -8.54 -13.88 18.21
CA THR A 8 -7.20 -13.53 18.68
C THR A 8 -6.82 -12.14 18.14
N GLU A 9 -6.61 -11.18 19.02
CA GLU A 9 -6.17 -9.84 18.63
C GLU A 9 -4.68 -9.84 18.27
N ILE A 10 -4.37 -9.47 17.04
CA ILE A 10 -3.01 -9.44 16.49
C ILE A 10 -2.70 -8.06 15.94
N LEU A 11 -1.77 -7.38 16.60
CA LEU A 11 -1.35 -6.02 16.27
C LEU A 11 -0.14 -6.02 15.33
N ALA A 12 -0.23 -5.40 14.17
CA ALA A 12 0.95 -5.00 13.42
C ALA A 12 1.43 -3.62 13.91
N LEU A 13 2.65 -3.55 14.42
CA LEU A 13 3.28 -2.32 14.88
C LEU A 13 4.47 -1.97 13.99
N ILE A 14 4.41 -0.78 13.39
CA ILE A 14 5.38 -0.26 12.43
C ILE A 14 6.12 0.93 13.05
N PRO A 15 7.37 0.75 13.53
CA PRO A 15 8.16 1.86 14.06
C PRO A 15 8.72 2.72 12.92
N ALA A 16 8.36 4.02 12.89
CA ALA A 16 8.76 4.96 11.86
C ALA A 16 9.11 6.32 12.46
N ARG A 17 10.37 6.52 12.87
CA ARG A 17 10.82 7.81 13.42
C ARG A 17 11.06 8.87 12.34
N GLY A 18 10.91 10.15 12.67
CA GLY A 18 11.17 11.30 11.79
C GLY A 18 12.64 11.52 11.49
N GLY A 19 13.54 11.28 12.46
CA GLY A 19 14.97 11.59 12.42
C GLY A 19 15.84 10.58 11.70
N SER A 20 15.61 10.28 10.42
CA SER A 20 16.45 9.37 9.63
C SER A 20 17.73 10.06 9.15
N LYS A 21 18.93 9.56 9.55
CA LYS A 21 20.23 10.16 9.20
C LYS A 21 20.73 9.79 7.81
N GLY A 22 20.63 8.53 7.40
CA GLY A 22 21.17 8.05 6.12
C GLY A 22 20.41 8.59 4.91
N ILE A 23 19.11 8.72 5.03
CA ILE A 23 18.23 9.25 4.00
C ILE A 23 17.22 10.19 4.67
N PRO A 24 17.26 11.51 4.40
CA PRO A 24 16.29 12.44 4.98
C PRO A 24 14.85 12.06 4.64
N ARG A 25 13.96 12.12 5.64
CA ARG A 25 12.53 11.80 5.50
C ARG A 25 12.27 10.38 4.95
N LYS A 26 13.16 9.41 5.22
CA LYS A 26 13.19 8.07 4.65
C LYS A 26 11.82 7.39 4.59
N ASN A 27 11.07 7.42 5.70
CA ASN A 27 9.81 6.68 5.84
C ASN A 27 8.68 7.16 4.92
N ILE A 28 8.68 8.44 4.54
CA ILE A 28 7.67 9.04 3.64
C ILE A 28 8.25 9.42 2.27
N ARG A 29 9.52 9.15 2.03
CA ARG A 29 10.13 9.32 0.71
C ARG A 29 9.55 8.30 -0.26
N ASN A 30 9.31 8.72 -1.50
CA ASN A 30 8.80 7.85 -2.56
C ASN A 30 9.81 6.74 -2.89
N PHE A 31 9.36 5.49 -2.79
CA PHE A 31 10.07 4.26 -3.16
C PHE A 31 9.18 3.46 -4.10
N ALA A 32 9.60 3.30 -5.34
CA ALA A 32 8.85 2.58 -6.38
C ALA A 32 7.37 3.01 -6.46
N GLY A 33 7.12 4.33 -6.48
CA GLY A 33 5.79 4.91 -6.66
C GLY A 33 5.01 5.21 -5.37
N TYR A 34 5.48 4.76 -4.18
CA TYR A 34 4.78 4.93 -2.90
C TYR A 34 5.71 5.42 -1.79
N PRO A 35 5.21 6.11 -0.75
CA PRO A 35 5.99 6.34 0.47
C PRO A 35 6.55 5.03 1.02
N LEU A 36 7.79 5.01 1.48
CA LEU A 36 8.44 3.77 1.95
C LEU A 36 7.61 3.03 3.01
N ILE A 37 6.99 3.76 3.94
CA ILE A 37 6.13 3.18 4.99
C ILE A 37 4.90 2.45 4.45
N ALA A 38 4.41 2.85 3.25
CA ALA A 38 3.24 2.25 2.60
C ALA A 38 3.41 0.75 2.38
N TRP A 39 4.61 0.29 2.11
CA TRP A 39 4.93 -1.13 1.87
C TRP A 39 4.74 -1.99 3.12
N SER A 40 5.07 -1.46 4.30
CA SER A 40 4.83 -2.16 5.58
C SER A 40 3.36 -2.11 5.97
N ILE A 41 2.68 -0.98 5.76
CA ILE A 41 1.24 -0.84 6.00
C ILE A 41 0.46 -1.79 5.09
N ALA A 42 0.80 -1.85 3.79
CA ALA A 42 0.16 -2.75 2.84
C ALA A 42 0.35 -4.22 3.23
N ALA A 43 1.55 -4.62 3.67
CA ALA A 43 1.80 -5.98 4.14
C ALA A 43 0.91 -6.35 5.33
N ALA A 44 0.76 -5.45 6.30
CA ALA A 44 -0.12 -5.64 7.44
C ALA A 44 -1.60 -5.73 7.04
N LYS A 45 -2.06 -4.84 6.16
CA LYS A 45 -3.46 -4.76 5.73
C LYS A 45 -3.88 -5.90 4.78
N GLN A 46 -2.96 -6.50 4.03
CA GLN A 46 -3.22 -7.66 3.18
C GLN A 46 -3.16 -8.99 3.94
N SER A 47 -2.68 -9.00 5.18
CA SER A 47 -2.76 -10.16 6.05
C SER A 47 -4.22 -10.46 6.43
N GLN A 48 -4.57 -11.73 6.46
CA GLN A 48 -5.89 -12.19 6.89
C GLN A 48 -6.01 -12.38 8.41
N LEU A 49 -4.86 -12.38 9.11
CA LEU A 49 -4.79 -12.66 10.54
C LEU A 49 -4.50 -11.42 11.39
N VAL A 50 -3.89 -10.37 10.81
CA VAL A 50 -3.66 -9.10 11.50
C VAL A 50 -5.01 -8.40 11.69
N THR A 51 -5.34 -8.04 12.94
CA THR A 51 -6.60 -7.40 13.29
C THR A 51 -6.49 -5.88 13.37
N ARG A 52 -5.28 -5.35 13.65
CA ARG A 52 -5.06 -3.90 13.81
C ARG A 52 -3.67 -3.49 13.30
N VAL A 53 -3.57 -2.31 12.69
CA VAL A 53 -2.32 -1.78 12.13
C VAL A 53 -2.03 -0.41 12.72
N ILE A 54 -0.93 -0.29 13.48
CA ILE A 54 -0.51 0.96 14.12
C ILE A 54 0.89 1.35 13.66
N VAL A 55 1.05 2.63 13.35
CA VAL A 55 2.35 3.25 13.12
C VAL A 55 2.75 4.03 14.39
N SER A 56 3.90 3.69 14.97
CA SER A 56 4.49 4.42 16.08
C SER A 56 5.52 5.41 15.53
N THR A 57 5.23 6.69 15.60
CA THR A 57 6.08 7.78 15.11
C THR A 57 6.09 8.96 16.08
N ASP A 58 7.18 9.73 16.07
CA ASP A 58 7.38 11.01 16.77
C ASP A 58 7.10 12.22 15.84
N ASP A 59 6.71 11.98 14.59
CA ASP A 59 6.60 12.96 13.52
C ASP A 59 5.18 13.01 12.97
N GLU A 60 4.54 14.20 13.03
CA GLU A 60 3.15 14.39 12.63
C GLU A 60 2.92 14.21 11.12
N GLU A 61 3.92 14.53 10.28
CA GLU A 61 3.80 14.31 8.83
C GLU A 61 3.81 12.82 8.50
N ILE A 62 4.67 12.02 9.17
CA ILE A 62 4.64 10.56 9.03
C ILE A 62 3.32 10.01 9.55
N ALA A 63 2.79 10.54 10.65
CA ALA A 63 1.51 10.13 11.21
C ALA A 63 0.35 10.42 10.23
N ALA A 64 0.34 11.61 9.60
CA ALA A 64 -0.66 11.97 8.59
C ALA A 64 -0.62 11.03 7.40
N VAL A 65 0.57 10.80 6.82
CA VAL A 65 0.74 9.85 5.70
C VAL A 65 0.31 8.43 6.08
N ALA A 66 0.62 7.97 7.30
CA ALA A 66 0.22 6.65 7.76
C ALA A 66 -1.32 6.51 7.86
N ARG A 67 -2.01 7.56 8.35
CA ARG A 67 -3.49 7.60 8.40
C ARG A 67 -4.11 7.59 7.00
N GLU A 68 -3.58 8.35 6.05
CA GLU A 68 -4.01 8.32 4.65
C GLU A 68 -3.87 6.93 4.01
N LEU A 69 -2.83 6.18 4.40
CA LEU A 69 -2.60 4.81 3.98
C LEU A 69 -3.44 3.78 4.77
N GLY A 70 -4.28 4.25 5.69
CA GLY A 70 -5.22 3.45 6.47
C GLY A 70 -4.61 2.68 7.63
N ALA A 71 -3.48 3.13 8.17
CA ALA A 71 -2.97 2.72 9.48
C ALA A 71 -3.45 3.69 10.56
N GLU A 72 -3.47 3.23 11.80
CA GLU A 72 -3.77 4.07 12.94
C GLU A 72 -2.50 4.72 13.50
N THR A 73 -2.64 5.93 14.04
CA THR A 73 -1.61 6.64 14.81
C THR A 73 -2.27 7.26 16.04
N PRO A 74 -2.67 6.42 17.04
CA PRO A 74 -3.47 6.90 18.16
C PRO A 74 -2.68 7.77 19.15
N PHE A 75 -1.36 7.77 19.04
CA PHE A 75 -0.42 8.57 19.82
C PHE A 75 0.75 9.06 19.00
N LEU A 76 1.39 10.13 19.44
CA LEU A 76 2.75 10.46 19.03
C LEU A 76 3.74 9.85 20.01
N ARG A 77 4.78 9.20 19.48
CA ARG A 77 5.84 8.60 20.28
C ARG A 77 6.63 9.69 21.00
N PRO A 78 6.88 9.59 22.31
CA PRO A 78 7.77 10.52 23.01
C PRO A 78 9.17 10.57 22.39
N ALA A 79 9.74 11.78 22.32
CA ALA A 79 11.03 12.03 21.67
C ALA A 79 12.19 11.21 22.27
N GLU A 80 12.11 10.84 23.54
CA GLU A 80 13.07 9.97 24.23
C GLU A 80 13.14 8.56 23.63
N PHE A 81 12.04 8.07 23.01
CA PHE A 81 11.97 6.79 22.31
C PHE A 81 12.21 6.91 20.79
N ALA A 82 12.59 8.10 20.30
CA ALA A 82 12.85 8.35 18.89
C ALA A 82 14.34 8.68 18.59
N GLN A 83 15.23 8.54 19.59
CA GLN A 83 16.64 8.87 19.45
C GLN A 83 17.40 7.81 18.64
N ASP A 84 18.59 8.18 18.13
CA ASP A 84 19.40 7.33 17.25
C ASP A 84 19.83 6.01 17.87
N LYS A 85 20.05 5.99 19.19
CA LYS A 85 20.49 4.82 19.93
C LYS A 85 19.36 4.08 20.66
N THR A 86 18.13 4.55 20.50
CA THR A 86 16.95 3.89 21.08
C THR A 86 16.73 2.57 20.38
N THR A 87 16.71 1.49 21.14
CA THR A 87 16.37 0.16 20.67
C THR A 87 14.85 0.04 20.43
N ASP A 88 14.40 -1.00 19.75
CA ASP A 88 12.97 -1.17 19.46
C ASP A 88 12.14 -1.49 20.72
N LEU A 89 12.71 -2.14 21.75
CA LEU A 89 11.96 -2.58 22.93
C LEU A 89 11.18 -1.43 23.62
N PRO A 90 11.78 -0.29 24.00
CA PRO A 90 11.03 0.82 24.60
C PRO A 90 9.90 1.36 23.73
N VAL A 91 10.06 1.29 22.42
CA VAL A 91 9.02 1.72 21.46
C VAL A 91 7.79 0.82 21.54
N PHE A 92 8.01 -0.50 21.65
CA PHE A 92 6.96 -1.50 21.76
C PHE A 92 6.32 -1.48 23.15
N GLU A 93 7.11 -1.37 24.22
CA GLU A 93 6.58 -1.19 25.58
C GLU A 93 5.67 0.03 25.68
N HIS A 94 6.11 1.19 25.15
CA HIS A 94 5.30 2.41 25.12
C HIS A 94 3.98 2.20 24.37
N ALA A 95 4.02 1.63 23.17
CA ALA A 95 2.81 1.42 22.37
C ALA A 95 1.80 0.50 23.09
N LEU A 96 2.26 -0.62 23.63
CA LEU A 96 1.41 -1.57 24.35
C LEU A 96 0.85 -0.99 25.65
N GLN A 97 1.65 -0.25 26.41
CA GLN A 97 1.19 0.43 27.63
C GLN A 97 0.15 1.51 27.32
N TRP A 98 0.38 2.30 26.28
CA TRP A 98 -0.57 3.33 25.87
C TRP A 98 -1.92 2.73 25.46
N LEU A 99 -1.91 1.69 24.63
CA LEU A 99 -3.11 1.01 24.15
C LEU A 99 -3.89 0.34 25.29
N GLU A 100 -3.19 -0.33 26.20
CA GLU A 100 -3.81 -0.95 27.36
C GLU A 100 -4.44 0.08 28.30
N HIS A 101 -3.72 1.20 28.57
CA HIS A 101 -4.19 2.23 29.50
C HIS A 101 -5.33 3.09 28.94
N ASN A 102 -5.27 3.49 27.66
CA ASN A 102 -6.19 4.44 27.08
C ASN A 102 -7.38 3.78 26.38
N GLU A 103 -7.22 2.56 25.88
CA GLU A 103 -8.25 1.87 25.08
C GLU A 103 -8.66 0.51 25.68
N GLY A 104 -7.97 0.03 26.72
CA GLY A 104 -8.19 -1.31 27.26
C GLY A 104 -7.80 -2.42 26.25
N TYR A 105 -6.99 -2.08 25.22
CA TYR A 105 -6.62 -2.98 24.16
C TYR A 105 -5.32 -3.71 24.48
N LEU A 106 -5.38 -5.04 24.53
CA LEU A 106 -4.22 -5.90 24.78
C LEU A 106 -4.21 -7.03 23.75
N PRO A 107 -3.37 -6.96 22.70
CA PRO A 107 -3.26 -8.02 21.73
C PRO A 107 -2.52 -9.24 22.31
N GLU A 108 -2.76 -10.43 21.74
CA GLU A 108 -2.01 -11.63 22.09
C GLU A 108 -0.62 -11.62 21.43
N MET A 109 -0.54 -11.09 20.20
CA MET A 109 0.68 -11.05 19.41
C MET A 109 0.93 -9.65 18.83
N VAL A 110 2.18 -9.29 18.69
CA VAL A 110 2.63 -8.11 17.96
C VAL A 110 3.53 -8.53 16.80
N ILE A 111 3.20 -8.03 15.62
CA ILE A 111 3.99 -8.21 14.40
C ILE A 111 4.79 -6.94 14.16
N GLN A 112 6.10 -7.02 14.32
CA GLN A 112 7.03 -5.94 14.00
C GLN A 112 7.32 -5.93 12.51
N LEU A 113 7.11 -4.78 11.86
CA LEU A 113 7.44 -4.57 10.44
C LEU A 113 8.32 -3.34 10.30
N ARG A 114 9.56 -3.52 9.86
CA ARG A 114 10.46 -2.39 9.61
C ARG A 114 10.25 -1.81 8.22
N PRO A 115 10.02 -0.49 8.06
CA PRO A 115 9.91 0.15 6.75
C PRO A 115 11.13 -0.06 5.85
N THR A 116 12.33 -0.22 6.43
CA THR A 116 13.58 -0.44 5.69
C THR A 116 13.65 -1.77 4.92
N SER A 117 12.75 -2.71 5.20
CA SER A 117 12.61 -3.96 4.47
C SER A 117 11.27 -4.00 3.70
N PRO A 118 11.08 -3.18 2.66
CA PRO A 118 9.79 -3.00 2.00
C PRO A 118 9.35 -4.20 1.16
N ILE A 119 10.27 -4.94 0.58
CA ILE A 119 9.97 -6.02 -0.37
C ILE A 119 9.66 -7.32 0.38
N ARG A 120 8.38 -7.67 0.48
CA ARG A 120 7.90 -8.84 1.22
C ARG A 120 7.13 -9.81 0.32
N PRO A 121 7.38 -11.13 0.42
CA PRO A 121 6.53 -12.11 -0.26
C PRO A 121 5.08 -12.04 0.27
N LYS A 122 4.13 -12.38 -0.59
CA LYS A 122 2.71 -12.48 -0.18
C LYS A 122 2.53 -13.53 0.92
N ASN A 123 1.53 -13.35 1.76
CA ASN A 123 1.16 -14.25 2.87
C ASN A 123 2.25 -14.47 3.95
N MET A 124 3.36 -13.72 3.90
CA MET A 124 4.48 -13.91 4.83
C MET A 124 4.06 -13.68 6.29
N LEU A 125 3.23 -12.66 6.55
CA LEU A 125 2.76 -12.33 7.90
C LEU A 125 1.89 -13.48 8.45
N ASP A 126 0.93 -13.95 7.66
CA ASP A 126 0.05 -15.03 8.06
C ASP A 126 0.82 -16.33 8.34
N HIS A 127 1.88 -16.58 7.57
CA HIS A 127 2.76 -17.73 7.81
C HIS A 127 3.50 -17.62 9.15
N ALA A 128 4.10 -16.45 9.44
CA ALA A 128 4.78 -16.22 10.72
C ALA A 128 3.83 -16.34 11.92
N ILE A 129 2.62 -15.80 11.79
CA ILE A 129 1.58 -15.86 12.82
C ILE A 129 1.18 -17.33 13.08
N ARG A 130 0.95 -18.12 12.02
CA ARG A 130 0.59 -19.54 12.17
C ARG A 130 1.71 -20.35 12.85
N ILE A 131 2.97 -20.15 12.47
CA ILE A 131 4.10 -20.79 13.17
C ILE A 131 4.05 -20.47 14.67
N LEU A 132 3.84 -19.19 15.04
CA LEU A 132 3.76 -18.79 16.43
C LEU A 132 2.53 -19.38 17.15
N GLN A 133 1.41 -19.57 16.46
CA GLN A 133 0.22 -20.22 17.01
C GLN A 133 0.40 -21.73 17.21
N GLU A 134 1.07 -22.41 16.27
CA GLU A 134 1.31 -23.86 16.31
C GLU A 134 2.33 -24.24 17.38
N HIS A 135 3.25 -23.34 17.74
CA HIS A 135 4.30 -23.57 18.73
C HIS A 135 4.02 -22.78 20.02
N SER A 136 3.34 -23.40 20.97
CA SER A 136 2.95 -22.74 22.25
C SER A 136 4.13 -22.37 23.14
N ASP A 137 5.28 -23.00 22.97
CA ASP A 137 6.56 -22.73 23.65
C ASP A 137 7.33 -21.55 23.01
N ALA A 138 6.98 -21.16 21.78
CA ALA A 138 7.68 -20.09 21.08
C ALA A 138 7.41 -18.72 21.70
N ASP A 139 8.45 -17.96 21.93
CA ASP A 139 8.40 -16.53 22.31
C ASP A 139 8.24 -15.63 21.09
N CYS A 140 8.91 -16.01 19.99
CA CYS A 140 8.98 -15.21 18.77
C CYS A 140 9.18 -16.09 17.53
N VAL A 141 8.66 -15.63 16.41
CA VAL A 141 9.03 -16.14 15.06
C VAL A 141 9.75 -15.02 14.33
N ARG A 142 10.96 -15.31 13.86
CA ARG A 142 11.85 -14.32 13.22
C ARG A 142 12.12 -14.64 11.76
N GLY A 143 12.01 -13.63 10.90
CA GLY A 143 12.40 -13.72 9.50
C GLY A 143 13.91 -13.89 9.33
N VAL A 144 14.35 -14.95 8.65
CA VAL A 144 15.75 -15.25 8.38
C VAL A 144 15.95 -15.66 6.92
N VAL A 145 17.15 -15.45 6.41
CA VAL A 145 17.58 -15.93 5.08
C VAL A 145 18.88 -16.72 5.21
N PRO A 146 19.16 -17.70 4.33
CA PRO A 146 20.48 -18.32 4.28
C PRO A 146 21.57 -17.24 4.14
N ALA A 147 22.60 -17.29 4.97
CA ALA A 147 23.65 -16.28 4.96
C ALA A 147 24.45 -16.32 3.64
N GLY A 148 24.46 -15.22 2.92
CA GLY A 148 25.22 -15.07 1.69
C GLY A 148 26.74 -15.15 1.92
N GLN A 149 27.18 -14.61 3.07
CA GLN A 149 28.55 -14.73 3.56
C GLN A 149 28.55 -15.60 4.82
N ASN A 150 29.38 -16.63 4.81
CA ASN A 150 29.47 -17.57 5.92
C ASN A 150 30.28 -16.95 7.09
N PRO A 151 29.75 -16.83 8.31
CA PRO A 151 30.41 -16.18 9.44
C PRO A 151 31.67 -16.93 9.90
N PHE A 152 31.79 -18.23 9.62
CA PHE A 152 33.01 -18.99 9.87
C PHE A 152 34.19 -18.60 8.95
N LYS A 153 33.94 -17.75 7.97
CA LYS A 153 34.95 -17.13 7.09
C LYS A 153 35.16 -15.64 7.40
N MET A 154 34.65 -15.17 8.53
CA MET A 154 34.80 -13.78 8.96
C MET A 154 35.91 -13.63 9.98
N TRP A 155 36.49 -12.44 10.00
CA TRP A 155 37.61 -12.07 10.85
C TRP A 155 37.27 -10.88 11.71
N ARG A 156 37.89 -10.77 12.86
CA ARG A 156 37.92 -9.57 13.69
C ARG A 156 39.36 -9.12 13.91
N PHE A 157 39.57 -7.82 14.02
CA PHE A 157 40.87 -7.21 14.35
C PHE A 157 40.65 -5.87 15.08
N ASP A 158 41.63 -5.50 15.89
CA ASP A 158 41.57 -4.32 16.78
C ASP A 158 42.43 -3.17 16.26
N GLY A 159 42.68 -3.09 14.97
CA GLY A 159 43.46 -2.08 14.26
C GLY A 159 44.18 -2.68 13.05
N GLU A 160 44.43 -1.86 12.02
CA GLU A 160 45.03 -2.29 10.75
C GLU A 160 46.43 -2.88 10.89
N ASP A 161 47.12 -2.50 11.97
CA ASP A 161 48.47 -2.95 12.33
C ASP A 161 48.49 -4.20 13.23
N LYS A 162 47.31 -4.78 13.55
CA LYS A 162 47.19 -5.92 14.43
C LYS A 162 46.76 -7.17 13.73
N PRO A 163 47.21 -8.37 14.24
CA PRO A 163 46.80 -9.66 13.69
C PRO A 163 45.30 -9.83 13.71
N MET A 164 44.74 -10.33 12.60
CA MET A 164 43.35 -10.78 12.54
C MET A 164 43.17 -12.09 13.32
N ARG A 165 41.98 -12.24 13.89
CA ARG A 165 41.53 -13.50 14.55
C ARG A 165 40.22 -13.93 13.90
N GLN A 166 40.04 -15.24 13.73
CA GLN A 166 38.77 -15.77 13.24
C GLN A 166 37.60 -15.36 14.16
N LEU A 167 36.45 -15.09 13.57
CA LEU A 167 35.27 -14.67 14.33
C LEU A 167 34.64 -15.83 15.10
N LEU A 168 34.52 -17.01 14.46
CA LEU A 168 33.89 -18.22 14.99
C LEU A 168 34.76 -19.47 14.72
N GLU A 169 34.64 -20.44 15.59
CA GLU A 169 35.24 -21.76 15.48
C GLU A 169 34.21 -22.81 15.08
N VAL A 170 34.65 -23.93 14.50
CA VAL A 170 33.80 -25.08 14.16
C VAL A 170 34.48 -26.34 14.70
N ASP A 171 33.74 -27.11 15.50
CA ASP A 171 34.24 -28.37 16.06
C ASP A 171 34.70 -29.30 14.94
N GLY A 172 35.92 -29.83 15.07
CA GLY A 172 36.51 -30.77 14.14
C GLY A 172 37.07 -30.15 12.85
N ILE A 173 37.02 -28.81 12.68
CA ILE A 173 37.59 -28.08 11.52
C ILE A 173 38.57 -27.04 12.05
N ALA A 174 39.88 -27.30 11.92
CA ALA A 174 40.93 -26.42 12.44
C ALA A 174 40.97 -25.04 11.74
N GLU A 175 40.69 -24.99 10.44
CA GLU A 175 40.70 -23.76 9.61
C GLU A 175 39.37 -23.58 8.86
N PRO A 176 38.27 -23.25 9.54
CA PRO A 176 36.95 -23.12 8.91
C PRO A 176 36.93 -22.03 7.82
N TYR A 177 37.75 -20.99 7.97
CA TYR A 177 37.87 -19.89 6.97
C TYR A 177 38.48 -20.34 5.64
N ASN A 178 39.29 -21.45 5.62
CA ASN A 178 39.83 -22.07 4.40
C ASN A 178 38.98 -23.25 3.90
N ALA A 179 38.02 -23.72 4.69
CA ALA A 179 37.22 -24.88 4.37
C ALA A 179 36.20 -24.61 3.22
N PRO A 180 35.88 -25.62 2.39
CA PRO A 180 34.77 -25.55 1.45
C PRO A 180 33.44 -25.25 2.15
N ARG A 181 32.57 -24.45 1.51
CA ARG A 181 31.26 -24.09 2.10
C ARG A 181 30.39 -25.30 2.46
N GLN A 182 30.52 -26.39 1.70
CA GLN A 182 29.70 -27.60 1.83
C GLN A 182 29.94 -28.37 3.15
N ILE A 183 31.08 -28.21 3.79
CA ILE A 183 31.40 -28.84 5.05
C ILE A 183 31.22 -27.93 6.25
N LEU A 184 30.95 -26.65 6.04
CA LEU A 184 30.67 -25.73 7.12
C LEU A 184 29.18 -25.79 7.52
N PRO A 185 28.84 -25.53 8.80
CA PRO A 185 27.46 -25.46 9.22
C PRO A 185 26.66 -24.44 8.40
N GLN A 186 25.42 -24.81 8.08
CA GLN A 186 24.49 -23.86 7.46
C GLN A 186 24.07 -22.80 8.47
N VAL A 187 24.16 -21.55 8.09
CA VAL A 187 23.85 -20.41 8.95
C VAL A 187 22.88 -19.48 8.25
N TYR A 188 22.12 -18.77 9.05
CA TYR A 188 21.10 -17.85 8.58
C TYR A 188 21.38 -16.44 9.10
N TRP A 189 21.03 -15.47 8.27
CA TRP A 189 21.07 -14.05 8.60
C TRP A 189 19.68 -13.57 8.97
N GLN A 190 19.53 -12.88 10.10
CA GLN A 190 18.25 -12.25 10.42
C GLN A 190 17.94 -11.10 9.47
N THR A 191 16.67 -10.93 9.14
CA THR A 191 16.20 -9.85 8.27
C THR A 191 15.28 -8.90 9.03
N GLY A 192 15.09 -7.69 8.49
CA GLY A 192 14.15 -6.71 9.03
C GLY A 192 12.68 -6.90 8.57
N HIS A 193 12.38 -7.99 7.85
CA HIS A 193 11.08 -8.17 7.22
C HIS A 193 9.94 -8.36 8.20
N ILE A 194 10.16 -9.20 9.23
CA ILE A 194 9.15 -9.57 10.20
C ILE A 194 9.75 -10.16 11.47
N ASP A 195 9.20 -9.76 12.59
CA ASP A 195 9.24 -10.53 13.85
C ASP A 195 7.79 -10.64 14.35
N ALA A 196 7.28 -11.86 14.55
CA ALA A 196 6.01 -12.12 15.20
C ALA A 196 6.28 -12.51 16.66
N ILE A 197 5.76 -11.75 17.63
CA ILE A 197 6.19 -11.77 19.02
C ILE A 197 4.98 -11.95 19.93
N ARG A 198 5.03 -12.84 20.91
CA ARG A 198 4.00 -12.87 21.95
C ARG A 198 4.10 -11.63 22.83
N VAL A 199 2.98 -11.00 23.12
CA VAL A 199 2.94 -9.83 24.02
C VAL A 199 3.42 -10.21 25.43
N SER A 200 3.17 -11.44 25.87
CA SER A 200 3.73 -11.96 27.14
C SER A 200 5.26 -11.92 27.18
N THR A 201 5.95 -12.22 26.10
CA THR A 201 7.42 -12.12 26.00
C THR A 201 7.90 -10.67 26.23
N ILE A 202 7.23 -9.70 25.62
CA ILE A 202 7.56 -8.28 25.81
C ILE A 202 7.31 -7.87 27.27
N LYS A 203 6.15 -8.22 27.82
CA LYS A 203 5.73 -7.77 29.15
C LYS A 203 6.50 -8.46 30.29
N THR A 204 6.77 -9.77 30.18
CA THR A 204 7.35 -10.55 31.28
C THR A 204 8.86 -10.72 31.15
N LYS A 205 9.36 -10.96 29.93
CA LYS A 205 10.80 -11.14 29.67
C LYS A 205 11.52 -9.85 29.29
N ARG A 206 10.79 -8.77 29.02
CA ARG A 206 11.31 -7.50 28.52
C ARG A 206 12.22 -7.69 27.30
N SER A 207 11.74 -8.50 26.37
CA SER A 207 12.48 -8.88 25.16
C SER A 207 11.54 -8.89 23.96
N LEU A 208 12.06 -8.51 22.77
CA LEU A 208 11.35 -8.67 21.49
C LEU A 208 11.58 -10.05 20.84
N THR A 209 12.35 -10.91 21.48
CA THR A 209 12.66 -12.26 20.95
C THR A 209 12.45 -13.37 21.95
N GLY A 210 12.69 -13.11 23.25
CA GLY A 210 12.68 -14.13 24.30
C GLY A 210 13.80 -15.16 24.12
N ASP A 211 13.56 -16.37 24.60
CA ASP A 211 14.54 -17.48 24.66
C ASP A 211 14.29 -18.53 23.57
N VAL A 212 13.00 -18.74 23.19
CA VAL A 212 12.59 -19.74 22.19
C VAL A 212 12.15 -19.02 20.92
N ILE A 213 13.00 -19.06 19.89
CA ILE A 213 12.81 -18.35 18.63
C ILE A 213 12.68 -19.35 17.49
N TYR A 214 11.54 -19.33 16.80
CA TYR A 214 11.34 -20.13 15.59
C TYR A 214 11.69 -19.32 14.33
N PRO A 215 12.33 -19.95 13.33
CA PRO A 215 12.69 -19.27 12.09
C PRO A 215 11.51 -19.25 11.11
N LEU A 216 11.30 -18.10 10.45
CA LEU A 216 10.63 -18.02 9.17
C LEU A 216 11.70 -17.87 8.09
N VAL A 217 11.95 -18.93 7.33
CA VAL A 217 12.96 -18.89 6.26
C VAL A 217 12.38 -18.19 5.03
N ILE A 218 12.99 -17.07 4.66
CA ILE A 218 12.60 -16.23 3.53
C ILE A 218 13.51 -16.50 2.34
N ASP A 219 12.97 -16.50 1.12
CA ASP A 219 13.77 -16.63 -0.10
C ASP A 219 14.76 -15.44 -0.22
N PRO A 220 16.06 -15.70 -0.43
CA PRO A 220 17.08 -14.65 -0.54
C PRO A 220 16.78 -13.53 -1.54
N ARG A 221 15.96 -13.78 -2.55
CA ARG A 221 15.53 -12.76 -3.52
C ARG A 221 14.81 -11.58 -2.89
N TYR A 222 14.18 -11.78 -1.73
CA TYR A 222 13.49 -10.74 -0.98
C TYR A 222 14.38 -10.01 0.04
N THR A 223 15.66 -10.39 0.15
CA THR A 223 16.55 -9.79 1.15
C THR A 223 16.84 -8.33 0.82
N VAL A 224 16.22 -7.43 1.59
CA VAL A 224 16.30 -5.98 1.42
C VAL A 224 16.43 -5.31 2.79
N ASP A 225 17.41 -4.41 2.90
CA ASP A 225 17.51 -3.45 3.99
C ASP A 225 18.04 -2.12 3.44
N ILE A 226 17.24 -1.07 3.55
CA ILE A 226 17.54 0.25 2.94
C ILE A 226 18.17 1.16 3.98
N ASP A 227 19.50 1.34 3.91
CA ASP A 227 20.23 2.22 4.81
C ASP A 227 20.79 3.47 4.14
N ASN A 228 21.05 3.44 2.85
CA ASN A 228 21.64 4.51 2.08
C ASN A 228 21.01 4.65 0.68
N LEU A 229 21.42 5.69 -0.07
CA LEU A 229 20.86 5.95 -1.41
C LEU A 229 21.26 4.90 -2.46
N SER A 230 22.37 4.18 -2.29
CA SER A 230 22.76 3.08 -3.18
C SER A 230 21.81 1.89 -3.00
N ASP A 231 21.49 1.56 -1.75
CA ASP A 231 20.47 0.54 -1.44
C ASP A 231 19.11 0.95 -2.00
N TRP A 232 18.76 2.24 -1.87
CA TRP A 232 17.50 2.76 -2.39
C TRP A 232 17.34 2.48 -3.87
N ALA A 233 18.29 2.90 -4.70
CA ALA A 233 18.23 2.71 -6.15
C ALA A 233 18.22 1.23 -6.55
N LYS A 234 19.06 0.41 -5.88
CA LYS A 234 19.12 -1.04 -6.11
C LYS A 234 17.79 -1.72 -5.84
N TYR A 235 17.17 -1.43 -4.71
CA TYR A 235 15.96 -2.12 -4.30
C TYR A 235 14.69 -1.53 -4.93
N GLU A 236 14.71 -0.27 -5.35
CA GLU A 236 13.66 0.30 -6.20
C GLU A 236 13.62 -0.38 -7.57
N ALA A 237 14.77 -0.67 -8.17
CA ALA A 237 14.85 -1.48 -9.39
C ALA A 237 14.33 -2.91 -9.17
N LEU A 238 14.60 -3.52 -8.02
CA LEU A 238 14.07 -4.85 -7.67
C LEU A 238 12.54 -4.81 -7.48
N ALA A 239 12.00 -3.78 -6.83
CA ALA A 239 10.55 -3.61 -6.67
C ALA A 239 9.83 -3.53 -8.03
N ASN A 240 10.47 -2.92 -9.03
CA ASN A 240 9.94 -2.77 -10.39
C ASN A 240 10.28 -3.95 -11.33
N SER A 241 10.94 -5.03 -10.85
CA SER A 241 11.38 -6.16 -11.68
C SER A 241 10.33 -7.20 -12.03
N GLY A 242 9.10 -7.04 -11.53
CA GLY A 242 8.03 -8.05 -11.67
C GLY A 242 8.13 -9.19 -10.63
N LEU A 243 8.96 -9.05 -9.59
CA LEU A 243 8.99 -9.99 -8.47
C LEU A 243 7.61 -10.04 -7.80
N GLU A 244 7.09 -11.24 -7.59
CA GLU A 244 5.81 -11.42 -6.90
C GLU A 244 5.97 -11.06 -5.42
N MET A 245 5.33 -9.98 -4.98
CA MET A 245 5.47 -9.44 -3.62
C MET A 245 4.21 -8.69 -3.20
N VAL A 246 4.16 -8.32 -1.92
CA VAL A 246 3.21 -7.32 -1.43
C VAL A 246 3.54 -5.98 -2.07
N THR A 247 2.56 -5.36 -2.70
CA THR A 247 2.67 -3.98 -3.19
C THR A 247 1.68 -3.10 -2.45
N PRO A 248 2.06 -1.86 -2.11
CA PRO A 248 1.09 -0.87 -1.68
C PRO A 248 0.13 -0.67 -2.86
N GLY A 249 -1.04 -1.33 -2.83
CA GLY A 249 -2.14 -0.94 -3.68
C GLY A 249 -2.92 0.13 -2.92
N THR A 250 -3.52 1.08 -3.59
CA THR A 250 -4.73 1.69 -3.07
C THR A 250 -5.61 0.55 -2.57
N ILE A 251 -6.11 0.63 -1.33
CA ILE A 251 -7.17 -0.28 -0.90
C ILE A 251 -8.26 -0.04 -1.93
N LYS A 252 -8.41 -1.00 -2.85
CA LYS A 252 -9.41 -0.84 -3.91
C LYS A 252 -10.75 -0.81 -3.21
N ARG A 253 -11.34 0.37 -3.18
CA ARG A 253 -12.68 0.55 -2.61
C ARG A 253 -13.65 -0.32 -3.41
N SER A 254 -14.60 -0.91 -2.75
CA SER A 254 -15.69 -1.60 -3.43
C SER A 254 -16.64 -0.58 -4.07
N MET A 255 -17.30 -0.96 -5.13
CA MET A 255 -18.35 -0.14 -5.74
C MET A 255 -19.38 0.29 -4.68
N PRO A 256 -19.71 1.58 -4.56
CA PRO A 256 -20.65 2.08 -3.57
C PRO A 256 -21.98 1.34 -3.62
N GLN A 257 -22.56 1.10 -2.46
CA GLN A 257 -23.91 0.49 -2.40
C GLN A 257 -24.98 1.42 -2.95
N LYS A 258 -24.85 2.72 -2.72
CA LYS A 258 -25.68 3.77 -3.29
C LYS A 258 -24.83 4.57 -4.27
N ILE A 259 -25.26 4.61 -5.53
CA ILE A 259 -24.63 5.44 -6.56
C ILE A 259 -25.62 6.54 -6.92
N GLU A 260 -25.20 7.78 -6.81
CA GLU A 260 -26.02 8.95 -7.14
C GLU A 260 -25.53 9.64 -8.43
N MET A 261 -24.22 9.52 -8.72
CA MET A 261 -23.62 10.19 -9.86
C MET A 261 -22.43 9.43 -10.44
N VAL A 262 -22.29 9.47 -11.76
CA VAL A 262 -21.08 9.07 -12.49
C VAL A 262 -20.50 10.31 -13.16
N ILE A 263 -19.25 10.62 -12.87
CA ILE A 263 -18.51 11.71 -13.52
C ILE A 263 -17.42 11.09 -14.37
N CYS A 264 -17.26 11.54 -15.60
CA CYS A 264 -16.23 11.03 -16.50
C CYS A 264 -15.40 12.17 -17.12
N ASP A 265 -14.12 11.88 -17.36
CA ASP A 265 -13.32 12.72 -18.26
C ASP A 265 -13.83 12.59 -19.70
N PHE A 266 -13.36 13.46 -20.55
CA PHE A 266 -13.73 13.47 -21.97
C PHE A 266 -12.66 12.79 -22.83
N ASP A 267 -11.44 13.35 -22.85
CA ASP A 267 -10.36 12.85 -23.68
C ASP A 267 -9.70 11.63 -23.06
N GLY A 268 -9.65 10.55 -23.84
CA GLY A 268 -9.17 9.26 -23.36
C GLY A 268 -10.18 8.45 -22.53
N VAL A 269 -11.43 8.94 -22.36
CA VAL A 269 -12.55 8.19 -21.78
C VAL A 269 -13.70 8.08 -22.78
N ILE A 270 -14.27 9.22 -23.18
CA ILE A 270 -15.33 9.30 -24.19
C ILE A 270 -14.72 9.27 -25.61
N THR A 271 -13.52 9.83 -25.78
CA THR A 271 -12.71 9.77 -27.01
C THR A 271 -11.56 8.78 -26.82
N ASP A 272 -10.87 8.43 -27.91
CA ASP A 272 -9.68 7.58 -27.92
C ASP A 272 -8.38 8.37 -27.69
N ASN A 273 -8.48 9.58 -27.15
CA ASN A 273 -7.36 10.50 -26.89
C ASN A 273 -6.61 10.96 -28.15
N ARG A 274 -7.21 10.81 -29.34
CA ARG A 274 -6.65 11.27 -30.60
C ARG A 274 -7.42 12.47 -31.10
N VAL A 275 -6.67 13.43 -31.64
CA VAL A 275 -7.22 14.62 -32.26
C VAL A 275 -6.75 14.69 -33.72
N TRP A 276 -7.66 15.00 -34.61
CA TRP A 276 -7.37 15.31 -36.00
C TRP A 276 -7.28 16.82 -36.12
N VAL A 277 -6.16 17.31 -36.63
CA VAL A 277 -5.92 18.74 -36.77
C VAL A 277 -5.74 19.05 -38.24
N ASP A 278 -6.50 20.02 -38.79
CA ASP A 278 -6.31 20.49 -40.15
C ASP A 278 -5.30 21.65 -40.24
N GLU A 279 -5.03 22.15 -41.44
CA GLU A 279 -4.05 23.21 -41.69
C GLU A 279 -4.46 24.57 -41.10
N ASP A 280 -5.75 24.77 -40.80
CA ASP A 280 -6.30 25.97 -40.17
C ASP A 280 -6.33 25.85 -38.64
N GLY A 281 -5.89 24.71 -38.09
CA GLY A 281 -5.86 24.44 -36.67
C GLY A 281 -7.20 23.99 -36.08
N HIS A 282 -8.17 23.60 -36.91
CA HIS A 282 -9.40 23.02 -36.39
C HIS A 282 -9.19 21.59 -35.94
N GLU A 283 -9.69 21.33 -34.75
CA GLU A 283 -9.58 20.02 -34.12
C GLU A 283 -10.88 19.22 -34.24
N THR A 284 -10.73 17.91 -34.47
CA THR A 284 -11.84 16.97 -34.54
C THR A 284 -11.49 15.71 -33.75
N VAL A 285 -12.43 15.22 -32.94
CA VAL A 285 -12.27 14.01 -32.12
C VAL A 285 -13.33 12.98 -32.50
N ALA A 286 -13.02 11.70 -32.24
CA ALA A 286 -13.94 10.59 -32.41
C ALA A 286 -14.48 10.12 -31.05
N ALA A 287 -15.80 10.15 -30.87
CA ALA A 287 -16.46 9.62 -29.70
C ALA A 287 -17.25 8.34 -30.02
N TYR A 288 -17.24 7.38 -29.11
CA TYR A 288 -17.93 6.11 -29.31
C TYR A 288 -19.45 6.25 -29.15
N ARG A 289 -20.20 5.85 -30.19
CA ARG A 289 -21.64 6.11 -30.23
C ARG A 289 -22.45 5.36 -29.17
N SER A 290 -22.02 4.13 -28.81
CA SER A 290 -22.77 3.26 -27.90
C SER A 290 -22.76 3.71 -26.44
N ASP A 291 -21.81 4.57 -26.04
CA ASP A 291 -21.77 5.13 -24.67
C ASP A 291 -23.06 5.87 -24.33
N SER A 292 -23.63 6.60 -25.29
CA SER A 292 -24.87 7.37 -25.11
C SER A 292 -26.09 6.49 -24.78
N VAL A 293 -26.09 5.22 -25.15
CA VAL A 293 -27.26 4.35 -25.00
C VAL A 293 -27.49 4.04 -23.51
N ARG A 294 -26.45 3.55 -22.82
CA ARG A 294 -26.58 3.14 -21.42
C ARG A 294 -26.57 4.30 -20.42
N VAL A 295 -26.03 5.43 -20.78
CA VAL A 295 -26.15 6.66 -19.98
C VAL A 295 -27.63 7.02 -19.74
N LYS A 296 -28.50 6.81 -20.73
CA LYS A 296 -29.95 7.01 -20.57
C LYS A 296 -30.57 6.05 -19.57
N ASP A 297 -30.12 4.79 -19.57
CA ASP A 297 -30.62 3.76 -18.65
C ASP A 297 -30.20 4.07 -17.20
N LEU A 298 -28.96 4.53 -16.97
CA LEU A 298 -28.51 5.01 -15.64
C LEU A 298 -29.38 6.16 -15.13
N ARG A 299 -29.65 7.14 -15.98
CA ARG A 299 -30.50 8.28 -15.61
C ARG A 299 -31.93 7.87 -15.33
N ALA A 300 -32.46 6.86 -16.03
CA ALA A 300 -33.79 6.35 -15.79
C ALA A 300 -33.96 5.70 -14.41
N ILE A 301 -32.87 5.21 -13.79
CA ILE A 301 -32.86 4.67 -12.43
C ILE A 301 -32.40 5.68 -11.36
N GLY A 302 -32.23 6.95 -11.76
CA GLY A 302 -31.93 8.07 -10.86
C GLY A 302 -30.43 8.31 -10.63
N ILE A 303 -29.54 7.72 -11.43
CA ILE A 303 -28.09 7.99 -11.39
C ILE A 303 -27.77 9.08 -12.42
N ASP A 304 -27.29 10.23 -11.96
CA ASP A 304 -26.89 11.32 -12.86
C ASP A 304 -25.53 11.02 -13.52
N VAL A 305 -25.30 11.57 -14.70
CA VAL A 305 -24.03 11.43 -15.43
C VAL A 305 -23.56 12.80 -15.91
N MET A 306 -22.27 13.09 -15.70
CA MET A 306 -21.66 14.38 -16.01
C MET A 306 -20.28 14.20 -16.65
N ILE A 307 -19.90 15.13 -17.52
CA ILE A 307 -18.55 15.23 -18.08
C ILE A 307 -17.78 16.35 -17.38
N LEU A 308 -16.56 16.06 -16.97
CA LEU A 308 -15.66 17.02 -16.33
C LEU A 308 -14.30 17.00 -17.05
N SER A 309 -14.04 18.01 -17.91
CA SER A 309 -12.90 17.98 -18.82
C SER A 309 -11.99 19.21 -18.68
N SER A 310 -10.70 18.99 -18.89
CA SER A 310 -9.72 20.09 -19.03
C SER A 310 -9.70 20.68 -20.44
N GLU A 311 -10.29 20.01 -21.41
CA GLU A 311 -10.34 20.43 -22.82
C GLU A 311 -11.19 21.71 -22.99
N PRO A 312 -10.63 22.79 -23.55
CA PRO A 312 -11.39 24.02 -23.78
C PRO A 312 -12.30 23.98 -25.04
N ASN A 313 -12.15 22.97 -25.90
CA ASN A 313 -12.86 22.87 -27.15
C ASN A 313 -14.34 22.57 -26.91
N ARG A 314 -15.21 23.32 -27.65
CA ARG A 314 -16.68 23.19 -27.56
C ARG A 314 -17.23 21.83 -28.03
N VAL A 315 -16.40 20.95 -28.56
CA VAL A 315 -16.78 19.57 -28.90
C VAL A 315 -17.32 18.81 -27.69
N VAL A 316 -16.79 19.10 -26.48
CA VAL A 316 -17.26 18.56 -25.22
C VAL A 316 -18.74 18.90 -25.00
N GLU A 317 -19.13 20.18 -25.13
CA GLU A 317 -20.53 20.62 -25.00
C GLU A 317 -21.45 19.97 -26.06
N ALA A 318 -20.98 19.89 -27.30
CA ALA A 318 -21.76 19.31 -28.38
C ALA A 318 -22.05 17.83 -28.13
N ARG A 319 -21.06 17.09 -27.61
CA ARG A 319 -21.19 15.66 -27.25
C ARG A 319 -22.08 15.50 -26.04
N ALA A 320 -21.88 16.26 -24.99
CA ALA A 320 -22.68 16.24 -23.75
C ALA A 320 -24.17 16.48 -24.07
N ARG A 321 -24.46 17.49 -24.88
CA ARG A 321 -25.84 17.79 -25.35
C ARG A 321 -26.47 16.59 -26.07
N LYS A 322 -25.72 15.92 -26.95
CA LYS A 322 -26.20 14.73 -27.65
C LYS A 322 -26.43 13.54 -26.71
N MET A 323 -25.64 13.41 -25.66
CA MET A 323 -25.80 12.37 -24.63
C MET A 323 -26.92 12.73 -23.64
N GLY A 324 -27.33 14.00 -23.59
CA GLY A 324 -28.31 14.53 -22.64
C GLY A 324 -27.74 14.66 -21.22
N VAL A 325 -26.44 14.95 -21.10
CA VAL A 325 -25.75 15.11 -19.83
C VAL A 325 -25.18 16.53 -19.68
N GLU A 326 -24.87 16.92 -18.42
CA GLU A 326 -24.16 18.16 -18.14
C GLU A 326 -22.67 18.00 -18.42
N ALA A 327 -21.99 19.09 -18.76
CA ALA A 327 -20.55 19.15 -18.89
C ALA A 327 -19.98 20.44 -18.31
N ILE A 328 -18.86 20.34 -17.63
CA ILE A 328 -17.96 21.45 -17.32
C ILE A 328 -16.65 21.15 -18.04
N HIS A 329 -16.16 22.10 -18.81
CA HIS A 329 -14.95 21.93 -19.60
C HIS A 329 -14.06 23.18 -19.53
N GLY A 330 -12.82 23.09 -20.03
CA GLY A 330 -11.85 24.17 -19.93
C GLY A 330 -11.30 24.35 -18.50
N ILE A 331 -11.31 23.29 -17.69
CA ILE A 331 -10.81 23.31 -16.31
C ILE A 331 -9.29 23.24 -16.32
N ALA A 332 -8.62 24.12 -15.55
CA ALA A 332 -7.18 24.02 -15.37
C ALA A 332 -6.76 22.63 -14.84
N LEU A 333 -5.64 22.09 -15.34
CA LEU A 333 -5.23 20.69 -15.11
C LEU A 333 -5.24 20.24 -13.65
N HIS A 334 -4.89 21.13 -12.72
CA HIS A 334 -4.83 20.80 -11.29
C HIS A 334 -6.12 21.10 -10.51
N ASP A 335 -7.14 21.68 -11.17
CA ASP A 335 -8.37 22.16 -10.54
C ASP A 335 -9.54 21.17 -10.62
N LYS A 336 -9.43 20.09 -11.39
CA LYS A 336 -10.54 19.13 -11.57
C LYS A 336 -11.14 18.66 -10.25
N GLY A 337 -10.30 18.25 -9.29
CA GLY A 337 -10.76 17.77 -7.98
C GLY A 337 -11.48 18.87 -7.17
N ARG A 338 -11.04 20.13 -7.25
CA ARG A 338 -11.72 21.27 -6.61
C ARG A 338 -13.09 21.50 -7.24
N VAL A 339 -13.14 21.58 -8.57
CA VAL A 339 -14.39 21.78 -9.33
C VAL A 339 -15.37 20.64 -9.04
N MET A 340 -14.90 19.40 -8.99
CA MET A 340 -15.73 18.25 -8.61
C MET A 340 -16.37 18.42 -7.23
N ARG A 341 -15.60 18.83 -6.22
CA ARG A 341 -16.14 19.09 -4.85
C ARG A 341 -17.21 20.18 -4.86
N GLU A 342 -17.00 21.25 -5.63
CA GLU A 342 -17.98 22.34 -5.78
C GLU A 342 -19.28 21.85 -6.42
N VAL A 343 -19.20 21.05 -7.47
CA VAL A 343 -20.36 20.43 -8.13
C VAL A 343 -21.14 19.54 -7.18
N LEU A 344 -20.44 18.68 -6.45
CA LEU A 344 -21.07 17.76 -5.48
C LEU A 344 -21.76 18.52 -4.35
N ALA A 345 -21.15 19.61 -3.85
CA ALA A 345 -21.75 20.47 -2.84
C ALA A 345 -23.01 21.18 -3.38
N GLN A 346 -22.96 21.72 -4.58
CA GLN A 346 -24.12 22.38 -5.23
C GLN A 346 -25.29 21.41 -5.45
N LYS A 347 -24.98 20.17 -5.85
CA LYS A 347 -26.00 19.12 -6.10
C LYS A 347 -26.43 18.38 -4.82
N ASN A 348 -25.82 18.68 -3.67
CA ASN A 348 -26.03 17.99 -2.38
C ASN A 348 -25.81 16.48 -2.48
N ILE A 349 -24.79 16.06 -3.23
CA ILE A 349 -24.38 14.66 -3.42
C ILE A 349 -23.16 14.37 -2.54
N LYS A 350 -23.21 13.27 -1.81
CA LYS A 350 -22.07 12.82 -1.01
C LYS A 350 -21.00 12.18 -1.90
N ALA A 351 -19.76 12.55 -1.71
CA ALA A 351 -18.63 12.03 -2.49
C ALA A 351 -18.53 10.49 -2.47
N GLU A 352 -18.88 9.86 -1.35
CA GLU A 352 -18.92 8.39 -1.20
C GLU A 352 -19.88 7.68 -2.16
N ASN A 353 -20.87 8.40 -2.72
CA ASN A 353 -21.88 7.89 -3.65
C ASN A 353 -21.56 8.22 -5.12
N VAL A 354 -20.34 8.67 -5.39
CA VAL A 354 -19.91 9.12 -6.73
C VAL A 354 -18.86 8.18 -7.30
N ILE A 355 -19.02 7.86 -8.58
CA ILE A 355 -18.01 7.15 -9.37
C ILE A 355 -17.35 8.18 -10.31
N PHE A 356 -16.02 8.20 -10.33
CA PHE A 356 -15.28 8.96 -11.32
C PHE A 356 -14.50 8.02 -12.24
N VAL A 357 -14.57 8.25 -13.57
CA VAL A 357 -13.79 7.51 -14.55
C VAL A 357 -12.83 8.43 -15.30
N GLY A 358 -11.55 8.04 -15.35
CA GLY A 358 -10.47 8.83 -15.95
C GLY A 358 -9.37 7.98 -16.56
N ASN A 359 -8.37 8.65 -17.17
CA ASN A 359 -7.28 8.01 -17.90
C ASN A 359 -5.90 8.64 -17.67
N ASP A 360 -5.82 9.89 -17.22
CA ASP A 360 -4.55 10.63 -17.12
C ASP A 360 -4.34 11.28 -15.74
N ILE A 361 -3.14 11.81 -15.50
CA ILE A 361 -2.71 12.38 -14.21
C ILE A 361 -3.58 13.53 -13.71
N ASN A 362 -4.21 14.29 -14.61
CA ASN A 362 -5.15 15.36 -14.27
C ASN A 362 -6.46 14.85 -13.65
N ASP A 363 -6.73 13.53 -13.70
CA ASP A 363 -7.88 12.86 -13.08
C ASP A 363 -7.61 12.40 -11.66
N LEU A 364 -6.34 12.25 -11.26
CA LEU A 364 -5.98 11.78 -9.93
C LEU A 364 -6.63 12.60 -8.79
N PRO A 365 -6.70 13.94 -8.84
CA PRO A 365 -7.42 14.71 -7.83
C PRO A 365 -8.92 14.40 -7.73
N CYS A 366 -9.54 13.90 -8.82
CA CYS A 366 -10.93 13.44 -8.80
C CYS A 366 -11.05 12.03 -8.20
N PHE A 367 -10.06 11.17 -8.40
CA PHE A 367 -10.00 9.84 -7.78
C PHE A 367 -9.94 9.93 -6.25
N GLU A 368 -9.25 10.94 -5.72
CA GLU A 368 -9.21 11.22 -4.28
C GLU A 368 -10.56 11.66 -3.70
N VAL A 369 -11.37 12.34 -4.51
CA VAL A 369 -12.69 12.84 -4.10
C VAL A 369 -13.76 11.77 -4.22
N ALA A 370 -13.77 11.01 -5.31
CA ALA A 370 -14.81 10.03 -5.63
C ALA A 370 -14.88 8.89 -4.60
N GLY A 371 -16.06 8.36 -4.35
CA GLY A 371 -16.26 7.14 -3.56
C GLY A 371 -15.70 5.88 -4.26
N TRP A 372 -15.64 5.91 -5.60
CA TRP A 372 -15.05 4.84 -6.40
C TRP A 372 -14.39 5.41 -7.65
N ALA A 373 -13.09 5.15 -7.80
CA ALA A 373 -12.27 5.61 -8.91
C ALA A 373 -12.11 4.50 -9.94
N VAL A 374 -12.40 4.80 -11.19
CA VAL A 374 -12.36 3.83 -12.30
C VAL A 374 -11.39 4.32 -13.36
N ALA A 375 -10.50 3.47 -13.82
CA ALA A 375 -9.63 3.75 -14.96
C ALA A 375 -10.08 2.99 -16.20
N VAL A 376 -9.88 3.57 -17.38
CA VAL A 376 -10.02 2.82 -18.65
C VAL A 376 -8.83 1.90 -18.87
N ALA A 377 -8.94 0.89 -19.73
CA ALA A 377 -7.92 -0.15 -19.91
C ALA A 377 -6.57 0.39 -20.38
N ASP A 378 -6.56 1.46 -21.15
CA ASP A 378 -5.37 2.11 -21.72
C ASP A 378 -4.98 3.40 -20.98
N ALA A 379 -5.48 3.59 -19.77
CA ALA A 379 -5.07 4.70 -18.92
C ALA A 379 -3.56 4.63 -18.59
N TYR A 380 -2.96 5.76 -18.23
CA TYR A 380 -1.57 5.79 -17.84
C TYR A 380 -1.31 4.93 -16.59
N PRO A 381 -0.13 4.29 -16.47
CA PRO A 381 0.16 3.35 -15.38
C PRO A 381 -0.11 3.90 -13.96
N VAL A 382 0.19 5.18 -13.73
CA VAL A 382 -0.06 5.84 -12.44
C VAL A 382 -1.55 5.94 -12.12
N VAL A 383 -2.40 6.13 -13.14
CA VAL A 383 -3.86 6.20 -13.00
C VAL A 383 -4.45 4.82 -12.77
N ILE A 384 -4.00 3.81 -13.53
CA ILE A 384 -4.36 2.40 -13.31
C ILE A 384 -4.04 1.98 -11.87
N HIS A 385 -2.90 2.40 -11.35
CA HIS A 385 -2.49 2.11 -9.98
C HIS A 385 -3.41 2.77 -8.94
N ALA A 386 -3.80 4.03 -9.18
CA ALA A 386 -4.65 4.80 -8.27
C ALA A 386 -6.13 4.41 -8.33
N ALA A 387 -6.57 3.76 -9.41
CA ALA A 387 -7.96 3.37 -9.60
C ALA A 387 -8.37 2.20 -8.69
N ASP A 388 -9.61 2.22 -8.23
CA ASP A 388 -10.22 1.08 -7.52
C ASP A 388 -10.59 -0.06 -8.48
N TYR A 389 -10.95 0.29 -9.70
CA TYR A 389 -11.32 -0.65 -10.76
C TYR A 389 -10.75 -0.22 -12.11
N VAL A 390 -10.33 -1.18 -12.92
CA VAL A 390 -9.87 -0.96 -14.28
C VAL A 390 -10.82 -1.67 -15.24
N LEU A 391 -11.38 -0.90 -16.17
CA LEU A 391 -12.26 -1.42 -17.23
C LEU A 391 -11.47 -2.29 -18.22
N ASN A 392 -12.15 -3.19 -18.90
CA ASN A 392 -11.53 -4.00 -19.97
C ASN A 392 -11.46 -3.25 -21.30
N LYS A 393 -12.29 -2.21 -21.49
CA LYS A 393 -12.33 -1.41 -22.71
C LYS A 393 -11.44 -0.17 -22.60
N PRO A 394 -10.65 0.13 -23.63
CA PRO A 394 -9.92 1.38 -23.72
C PRO A 394 -10.85 2.57 -23.94
N GLY A 395 -10.34 3.78 -23.67
CA GLY A 395 -11.05 5.01 -23.92
C GLY A 395 -11.52 5.15 -25.37
N GLY A 396 -12.68 5.76 -25.60
CA GLY A 396 -13.28 5.92 -26.93
C GLY A 396 -13.71 4.61 -27.62
N HIS A 397 -13.68 3.48 -26.94
CA HIS A 397 -14.04 2.17 -27.48
C HIS A 397 -15.12 1.46 -26.67
N GLY A 398 -15.95 2.25 -25.97
CA GLY A 398 -17.06 1.75 -25.18
C GLY A 398 -16.74 1.52 -23.72
N ALA A 399 -15.72 2.18 -23.18
CA ALA A 399 -15.36 2.14 -21.76
C ALA A 399 -16.50 2.65 -20.86
N LEU A 400 -17.08 3.82 -21.19
CA LEU A 400 -18.22 4.34 -20.44
C LEU A 400 -19.44 3.42 -20.55
N ARG A 401 -19.63 2.76 -21.68
CA ARG A 401 -20.68 1.78 -21.87
C ARG A 401 -20.49 0.57 -20.93
N GLU A 402 -19.26 0.04 -20.84
CA GLU A 402 -18.92 -1.07 -19.93
C GLU A 402 -19.20 -0.70 -18.48
N LEU A 403 -18.79 0.50 -18.05
CA LEU A 403 -19.08 0.99 -16.70
C LEU A 403 -20.58 1.05 -16.41
N CYS A 404 -21.36 1.59 -17.36
CA CYS A 404 -22.81 1.64 -17.22
C CYS A 404 -23.43 0.24 -17.11
N ASP A 405 -22.98 -0.72 -17.91
CA ASP A 405 -23.47 -2.11 -17.85
C ASP A 405 -23.13 -2.74 -16.49
N LEU A 406 -21.91 -2.54 -15.97
CA LEU A 406 -21.48 -3.01 -14.66
C LEU A 406 -22.35 -2.47 -13.52
N ILE A 407 -22.67 -1.18 -13.54
CA ILE A 407 -23.53 -0.53 -12.55
C ILE A 407 -24.95 -1.10 -12.60
N LEU A 408 -25.54 -1.21 -13.80
CA LEU A 408 -26.90 -1.70 -14.00
C LEU A 408 -27.05 -3.16 -13.57
N GLU A 409 -26.06 -4.02 -13.85
CA GLU A 409 -26.04 -5.41 -13.41
C GLU A 409 -25.97 -5.52 -11.89
N SER A 410 -25.19 -4.69 -11.24
CA SER A 410 -25.10 -4.64 -9.78
C SER A 410 -26.41 -4.21 -9.12
N ASP A 411 -27.13 -3.23 -9.70
CA ASP A 411 -28.43 -2.75 -9.19
C ASP A 411 -29.51 -3.83 -9.33
N VAL A 412 -29.57 -4.54 -10.47
CA VAL A 412 -30.50 -5.66 -10.68
C VAL A 412 -30.26 -6.77 -9.66
N SER A 413 -28.99 -7.11 -9.39
CA SER A 413 -28.65 -8.14 -8.39
C SER A 413 -29.10 -7.76 -6.99
N ARG A 414 -28.94 -6.50 -6.60
CA ARG A 414 -29.37 -5.96 -5.29
C ARG A 414 -30.90 -5.99 -5.14
N ARG A 415 -31.65 -5.60 -6.17
CA ARG A 415 -33.14 -5.62 -6.16
C ARG A 415 -33.72 -7.03 -6.09
N ARG A 416 -32.96 -8.07 -6.49
CA ARG A 416 -33.37 -9.47 -6.36
C ARG A 416 -33.09 -10.06 -4.97
N MET A 417 -32.20 -9.44 -4.20
CA MET A 417 -31.84 -9.88 -2.85
C MET A 417 -32.60 -9.11 -1.74
N ALA A 418 -33.23 -7.98 -2.07
CA ALA A 418 -34.09 -7.19 -1.19
C ALA A 418 -35.55 -7.60 -1.35
#